data_5e777249cac5bb7434493101ade0e370
#
_entry.id   5e777249cac5bb7434493101ade0e370
#
_cell.length_a   1.000
_cell.length_b   1.000
_cell.length_c   1.000
_cell.angle_alpha   90.00
_cell.angle_beta   90.00
_cell.angle_gamma   90.00
#
_symmetry.space_group_name_H-M   'P 1'
#
loop_
_entity.id
_entity.type
_entity.pdbx_description
1 polymer ?
#
loop_
_entity_poly.entity_id
_entity_poly.type
_entity_poly.pdbx_seq_one_letter_code
_entity_poly.pdbx_strand_id
1 'polypeptide(L)'
;MSRLENRKILIDGLMELGIEPTNKKVDKLIAFKEIMLEWNENVNLTAITEEKEIFIKHFLDSATCLSAGYIKEGMSIIDVGTGAGFPGIPVMILMDGLKMTLLDSLNKRVIFLSEAIKKLDLRNITAVHGRAEEAGGNKAYRECYDIVLS
;
A
#
# COMPACT_ATOMS: atom_id res chain seq x y z
N MET A 1 16.47 -15.72 9.68
CA MET A 1 15.35 -15.58 10.62
C MET A 1 14.17 -16.41 10.18
N SER A 2 13.44 -16.98 11.12
CA SER A 2 12.24 -17.74 10.83
C SER A 2 11.08 -16.82 10.43
N ARG A 3 10.06 -17.40 9.79
CA ARG A 3 8.82 -16.68 9.45
C ARG A 3 8.10 -16.17 10.69
N LEU A 4 8.14 -16.92 11.79
CA LEU A 4 7.52 -16.51 13.05
C LEU A 4 8.24 -15.29 13.64
N GLU A 5 9.55 -15.24 13.56
CA GLU A 5 10.32 -14.09 14.03
C GLU A 5 10.04 -12.85 13.19
N ASN A 6 9.96 -13.00 11.87
CA ASN A 6 9.63 -11.90 10.97
C ASN A 6 8.20 -11.39 11.20
N ARG A 7 7.24 -12.31 11.40
CA ARG A 7 5.87 -11.95 11.72
C ARG A 7 5.80 -11.15 13.03
N LYS A 8 6.59 -11.54 14.03
CA LYS A 8 6.67 -10.81 15.30
C LYS A 8 7.22 -9.40 15.11
N ILE A 9 8.23 -9.22 14.27
CA ILE A 9 8.78 -7.90 13.95
C ILE A 9 7.69 -7.00 13.37
N LEU A 10 6.89 -7.52 12.46
CA LEU A 10 5.78 -6.78 11.85
C LEU A 10 4.73 -6.41 12.90
N ILE A 11 4.32 -7.36 13.73
CA ILE A 11 3.33 -7.14 14.79
C ILE A 11 3.82 -6.09 15.78
N ASP A 12 5.04 -6.24 16.29
CA ASP A 12 5.61 -5.32 17.27
C ASP A 12 5.76 -3.90 16.69
N GLY A 13 6.18 -3.80 15.43
CA GLY A 13 6.29 -2.53 14.73
C GLY A 13 4.95 -1.82 14.56
N LEU A 14 3.90 -2.54 14.23
CA LEU A 14 2.54 -1.97 14.14
C LEU A 14 2.05 -1.49 15.49
N MET A 15 2.30 -2.26 16.55
CA MET A 15 1.93 -1.85 17.91
C MET A 15 2.63 -0.57 18.33
N GLU A 16 3.91 -0.43 18.03
CA GLU A 16 4.68 0.80 18.31
C GLU A 16 4.10 2.02 17.60
N LEU A 17 3.50 1.82 16.42
CA LEU A 17 2.85 2.88 15.66
C LEU A 17 1.41 3.15 16.11
N GLY A 18 0.93 2.43 17.12
CA GLY A 18 -0.44 2.59 17.62
C GLY A 18 -1.49 1.92 16.73
N ILE A 19 -1.09 0.98 15.90
CA ILE A 19 -1.98 0.26 15.00
C ILE A 19 -2.22 -1.14 15.55
N GLU A 20 -3.49 -1.51 15.74
CA GLU A 20 -3.84 -2.85 16.22
C GLU A 20 -3.46 -3.92 15.18
N PRO A 21 -2.54 -4.84 15.50
CA PRO A 21 -2.08 -5.86 14.55
C PRO A 21 -2.98 -7.09 14.58
N THR A 22 -4.22 -6.95 14.14
CA THR A 22 -5.12 -8.09 14.07
C THR A 22 -4.57 -9.17 13.14
N ASN A 23 -4.93 -10.42 13.36
CA ASN A 23 -4.52 -11.52 12.49
C ASN A 23 -4.94 -11.26 11.04
N LYS A 24 -6.14 -10.72 10.83
CA LYS A 24 -6.65 -10.38 9.51
C LYS A 24 -5.73 -9.38 8.77
N LYS A 25 -5.33 -8.31 9.46
CA LYS A 25 -4.45 -7.28 8.88
C LYS A 25 -3.08 -7.85 8.56
N VAL A 26 -2.48 -8.55 9.51
CA VAL A 26 -1.15 -9.14 9.34
C VAL A 26 -1.15 -10.18 8.23
N ASP A 27 -2.16 -11.04 8.18
CA ASP A 27 -2.29 -12.06 7.13
C ASP A 27 -2.44 -11.43 5.75
N LYS A 28 -3.19 -10.33 5.63
CA LYS A 28 -3.31 -9.61 4.34
C LYS A 28 -2.00 -8.97 3.92
N LEU A 29 -1.24 -8.39 4.83
CA LEU A 29 0.08 -7.85 4.52
C LEU A 29 1.02 -8.95 4.02
N ILE A 30 1.01 -10.11 4.68
CA ILE A 30 1.83 -11.25 4.26
C ILE A 30 1.38 -11.78 2.89
N ALA A 31 0.07 -11.86 2.65
CA ALA A 31 -0.47 -12.26 1.35
C ALA A 31 -0.05 -11.26 0.25
N PHE A 32 -0.06 -9.97 0.55
CA PHE A 32 0.41 -8.96 -0.39
C PHE A 32 1.89 -9.13 -0.71
N LYS A 33 2.72 -9.42 0.29
CA LYS A 33 4.14 -9.72 0.07
C LYS A 33 4.31 -10.89 -0.91
N GLU A 34 3.55 -11.97 -0.72
CA GLU A 34 3.64 -13.13 -1.61
C GLU A 34 3.28 -12.78 -3.06
N ILE A 35 2.21 -12.03 -3.26
CA ILE A 35 1.78 -11.58 -4.59
C ILE A 35 2.86 -10.71 -5.23
N MET A 36 3.40 -9.76 -4.46
CA MET A 36 4.44 -8.86 -4.94
C MET A 36 5.69 -9.60 -5.37
N LEU A 37 6.15 -10.57 -4.58
CA LEU A 37 7.35 -11.34 -4.91
C LEU A 37 7.15 -12.21 -6.14
N GLU A 38 5.97 -12.79 -6.31
CA GLU A 38 5.62 -13.57 -7.50
C GLU A 38 5.69 -12.69 -8.77
N TRP A 39 5.09 -11.53 -8.73
CA TRP A 39 5.11 -10.60 -9.86
C TRP A 39 6.48 -9.97 -10.10
N ASN A 40 7.26 -9.78 -9.04
CA ASN A 40 8.58 -9.13 -9.12
C ASN A 40 9.57 -9.90 -10.02
N GLU A 41 9.34 -11.17 -10.25
CA GLU A 41 10.17 -11.97 -11.16
C GLU A 41 10.10 -11.45 -12.60
N ASN A 42 8.98 -10.87 -13.01
CA ASN A 42 8.74 -10.43 -14.38
C ASN A 42 8.51 -8.92 -14.52
N VAL A 43 8.18 -8.24 -13.44
CA VAL A 43 7.92 -6.80 -13.40
C VAL A 43 8.75 -6.21 -12.26
N ASN A 44 9.61 -5.25 -12.55
CA ASN A 44 10.43 -4.62 -11.52
C ASN A 44 9.57 -3.80 -10.57
N LEU A 45 9.16 -4.40 -9.46
CA LEU A 45 8.34 -3.76 -8.43
C LEU A 45 9.20 -3.21 -7.30
N THR A 46 10.19 -4.00 -6.86
CA THR A 46 11.07 -3.62 -5.76
C THR A 46 12.40 -4.35 -5.87
N ALA A 47 13.48 -3.70 -5.42
CA ALA A 47 14.78 -4.34 -5.25
C ALA A 47 14.87 -5.09 -3.92
N ILE A 48 13.93 -4.84 -3.00
CA ILE A 48 13.90 -5.46 -1.68
C ILE A 48 13.08 -6.75 -1.76
N THR A 49 13.72 -7.90 -1.56
CA THR A 49 13.09 -9.22 -1.72
C THR A 49 13.12 -10.08 -0.46
N GLU A 50 13.91 -9.70 0.55
CA GLU A 50 13.94 -10.41 1.82
C GLU A 50 12.74 -10.03 2.68
N GLU A 51 12.05 -11.02 3.25
CA GLU A 51 10.81 -10.84 4.02
C GLU A 51 10.94 -9.79 5.14
N LYS A 52 11.97 -9.91 5.97
CA LYS A 52 12.22 -8.96 7.06
C LYS A 52 12.36 -7.53 6.54
N GLU A 53 13.11 -7.35 5.47
CA GLU A 53 13.35 -6.05 4.85
C GLU A 53 12.06 -5.47 4.27
N ILE A 54 11.23 -6.30 3.65
CA ILE A 54 9.92 -5.88 3.14
C ILE A 54 9.04 -5.39 4.29
N PHE A 55 9.01 -6.12 5.39
CA PHE A 55 8.20 -5.73 6.55
C PHE A 55 8.65 -4.39 7.12
N ILE A 56 9.95 -4.18 7.26
CA ILE A 56 10.49 -2.94 7.86
C ILE A 56 10.44 -1.78 6.87
N LYS A 57 11.00 -1.96 5.68
CA LYS A 57 11.22 -0.86 4.73
C LYS A 57 10.02 -0.53 3.87
N HIS A 58 9.08 -1.46 3.70
CA HIS A 58 7.86 -1.22 2.94
C HIS A 58 6.63 -1.13 3.82
N PHE A 59 6.35 -2.16 4.61
CA PHE A 59 5.08 -2.20 5.35
C PHE A 59 5.06 -1.28 6.55
N LEU A 60 6.05 -1.34 7.41
CA LEU A 60 6.11 -0.45 8.58
C LEU A 60 6.33 0.99 8.17
N ASP A 61 7.15 1.22 7.16
CA ASP A 61 7.35 2.57 6.62
C ASP A 61 6.03 3.15 6.09
N SER A 62 5.28 2.37 5.32
CA SER A 62 3.95 2.78 4.83
C SER A 62 2.99 3.06 5.98
N ALA A 63 3.02 2.24 7.02
CA ALA A 63 2.15 2.38 8.18
C ALA A 63 2.39 3.68 8.96
N THR A 64 3.57 4.29 8.82
CA THR A 64 3.85 5.59 9.48
C THR A 64 2.90 6.69 9.02
N CYS A 65 2.34 6.58 7.82
CA CYS A 65 1.33 7.52 7.33
C CYS A 65 0.12 7.58 8.25
N LEU A 66 -0.24 6.46 8.87
CA LEU A 66 -1.39 6.39 9.78
C LEU A 66 -1.08 6.91 11.17
N SER A 67 0.16 6.78 11.63
CA SER A 67 0.56 7.23 12.97
C SER A 67 0.61 8.75 13.09
N ALA A 68 0.70 9.48 11.97
CA ALA A 68 0.71 10.94 11.96
C ALA A 68 -0.65 11.56 12.33
N GLY A 69 -1.75 10.78 12.27
CA GLY A 69 -3.06 11.19 12.77
C GLY A 69 -3.89 12.08 11.85
N TYR A 70 -3.42 12.42 10.65
CA TYR A 70 -4.20 13.25 9.71
C TYR A 70 -5.05 12.42 8.74
N ILE A 71 -4.82 11.11 8.63
CA ILE A 71 -5.68 10.24 7.82
C ILE A 71 -6.82 9.75 8.70
N LYS A 72 -8.05 10.02 8.28
CA LYS A 72 -9.26 9.69 9.03
C LYS A 72 -10.23 8.91 8.16
N GLU A 73 -11.03 8.07 8.83
CA GLU A 73 -12.10 7.30 8.16
C GLU A 73 -12.98 8.21 7.31
N GLY A 74 -13.34 7.71 6.14
CA GLY A 74 -14.15 8.45 5.17
C GLY A 74 -13.37 9.29 4.16
N MET A 75 -12.07 9.46 4.38
CA MET A 75 -11.24 10.28 3.48
C MET A 75 -10.97 9.58 2.15
N SER A 76 -10.84 10.40 1.10
CA SER A 76 -10.40 9.99 -0.23
C SER A 76 -8.93 10.36 -0.41
N ILE A 77 -8.11 9.39 -0.81
CA ILE A 77 -6.67 9.53 -0.91
C ILE A 77 -6.21 9.12 -2.31
N ILE A 78 -5.27 9.87 -2.86
CA ILE A 78 -4.55 9.45 -4.06
C ILE A 78 -3.08 9.22 -3.72
N ASP A 79 -2.55 8.07 -4.13
CA ASP A 79 -1.14 7.71 -4.00
C ASP A 79 -0.49 7.86 -5.37
N VAL A 80 0.25 8.94 -5.56
CA VAL A 80 0.86 9.33 -6.85
C VAL A 80 2.22 8.69 -6.99
N GLY A 81 2.44 7.98 -8.10
CA GLY A 81 3.68 7.25 -8.30
C GLY A 81 3.80 6.07 -7.35
N THR A 82 2.71 5.35 -7.16
CA THR A 82 2.59 4.30 -6.13
C THR A 82 3.56 3.13 -6.30
N GLY A 83 4.06 2.88 -7.51
CA GLY A 83 4.99 1.78 -7.80
C GLY A 83 4.39 0.42 -7.49
N ALA A 84 4.97 -0.29 -6.52
CA ALA A 84 4.47 -1.59 -6.06
C ALA A 84 3.26 -1.48 -5.12
N GLY A 85 2.67 -0.29 -4.99
CA GLY A 85 1.49 -0.07 -4.14
C GLY A 85 1.82 0.52 -2.77
N PHE A 86 2.94 1.20 -2.63
CA PHE A 86 3.39 1.80 -1.37
C PHE A 86 3.29 3.33 -1.42
N PRO A 87 2.74 3.97 -0.41
CA PRO A 87 2.17 3.40 0.82
C PRO A 87 0.70 2.96 0.71
N GLY A 88 0.04 3.14 -0.43
CA GLY A 88 -1.40 2.99 -0.59
C GLY A 88 -1.99 1.65 -0.17
N ILE A 89 -1.45 0.53 -0.63
CA ILE A 89 -2.03 -0.79 -0.31
C ILE A 89 -1.88 -1.13 1.18
N PRO A 90 -0.72 -1.00 1.82
CA PRO A 90 -0.64 -1.20 3.26
C PRO A 90 -1.57 -0.31 4.07
N VAL A 91 -1.71 0.95 3.70
CA VAL A 91 -2.64 1.88 4.37
C VAL A 91 -4.08 1.35 4.29
N MET A 92 -4.51 0.87 3.11
CA MET A 92 -5.85 0.32 2.94
C MET A 92 -6.07 -0.98 3.70
N ILE A 93 -5.03 -1.81 3.84
CA ILE A 93 -5.11 -3.04 4.65
C ILE A 93 -5.25 -2.70 6.13
N LEU A 94 -4.53 -1.67 6.59
CA LEU A 94 -4.42 -1.35 8.02
C LEU A 94 -5.54 -0.46 8.55
N MET A 95 -6.22 0.28 7.69
CA MET A 95 -7.31 1.17 8.12
C MET A 95 -8.54 1.00 7.25
N ASP A 96 -9.68 0.72 7.89
CA ASP A 96 -10.96 0.60 7.20
C ASP A 96 -11.56 1.97 6.89
N GLY A 97 -12.49 1.99 5.94
CA GLY A 97 -13.30 3.19 5.64
C GLY A 97 -12.64 4.24 4.79
N LEU A 98 -11.51 3.95 4.18
CA LEU A 98 -10.82 4.86 3.26
C LEU A 98 -11.20 4.58 1.80
N LYS A 99 -11.04 5.58 0.95
CA LYS A 99 -11.11 5.45 -0.50
C LYS A 99 -9.73 5.78 -1.05
N MET A 100 -9.19 4.91 -1.89
CA MET A 100 -7.82 5.04 -2.39
C MET A 100 -7.77 4.94 -3.91
N THR A 101 -7.05 5.87 -4.53
CA THR A 101 -6.65 5.77 -5.93
C THR A 101 -5.15 5.62 -6.00
N LEU A 102 -4.70 4.55 -6.65
CA LEU A 102 -3.28 4.29 -6.89
C LEU A 102 -2.96 4.73 -8.32
N LEU A 103 -2.08 5.71 -8.46
CA LEU A 103 -1.69 6.24 -9.77
C LEU A 103 -0.26 5.84 -10.07
N ASP A 104 -0.02 5.24 -11.24
CA ASP A 104 1.33 4.95 -11.71
C ASP A 104 1.45 5.15 -13.22
N SER A 105 2.62 5.56 -13.67
CA SER A 105 2.89 5.82 -15.07
C SER A 105 3.23 4.57 -15.89
N LEU A 106 3.50 3.44 -15.24
CA LEU A 106 3.80 2.18 -15.92
C LEU A 106 2.60 1.24 -15.90
N ASN A 107 2.08 0.95 -17.08
CA ASN A 107 0.90 0.09 -17.20
C ASN A 107 1.12 -1.31 -16.60
N LYS A 108 2.31 -1.85 -16.69
CA LYS A 108 2.64 -3.15 -16.09
C LYS A 108 2.42 -3.17 -14.58
N ARG A 109 2.76 -2.07 -13.91
CA ARG A 109 2.51 -1.92 -12.47
C ARG A 109 1.02 -1.79 -12.16
N VAL A 110 0.28 -1.07 -13.00
CA VAL A 110 -1.18 -0.93 -12.84
C VAL A 110 -1.87 -2.28 -12.96
N ILE A 111 -1.44 -3.13 -13.87
CA ILE A 111 -1.97 -4.49 -14.02
C ILE A 111 -1.67 -5.32 -12.76
N PHE A 112 -0.45 -5.27 -12.24
CA PHE A 112 -0.09 -5.91 -10.98
C PHE A 112 -0.97 -5.42 -9.83
N LEU A 113 -1.10 -4.10 -9.68
CA LEU A 113 -1.89 -3.49 -8.61
C LEU A 113 -3.35 -3.93 -8.66
N SER A 114 -3.94 -3.95 -9.86
CA SER A 114 -5.33 -4.40 -10.05
C SER A 114 -5.51 -5.86 -9.65
N GLU A 115 -4.55 -6.73 -10.00
CA GLU A 115 -4.56 -8.14 -9.62
C GLU A 115 -4.39 -8.32 -8.10
N ALA A 116 -3.50 -7.56 -7.49
CA ALA A 116 -3.28 -7.59 -6.05
C ALA A 116 -4.54 -7.16 -5.28
N ILE A 117 -5.18 -6.08 -5.72
CA ILE A 117 -6.43 -5.59 -5.14
C ILE A 117 -7.50 -6.69 -5.17
N LYS A 118 -7.63 -7.36 -6.29
CA LYS A 118 -8.61 -8.43 -6.48
C LYS A 118 -8.31 -9.63 -5.58
N LYS A 119 -7.07 -10.11 -5.58
CA LYS A 119 -6.66 -11.28 -4.78
C LYS A 119 -6.76 -11.03 -3.28
N LEU A 120 -6.50 -9.80 -2.84
CA LEU A 120 -6.59 -9.41 -1.43
C LEU A 120 -8.02 -9.03 -1.01
N ASP A 121 -8.96 -9.03 -1.94
CA ASP A 121 -10.34 -8.61 -1.71
C ASP A 121 -10.42 -7.23 -1.04
N LEU A 122 -9.62 -6.29 -1.54
CA LEU A 122 -9.66 -4.91 -1.07
C LEU A 122 -10.79 -4.16 -1.77
N ARG A 123 -11.47 -3.31 -1.02
CA ARG A 123 -12.61 -2.52 -1.51
C ARG A 123 -12.29 -1.04 -1.47
N ASN A 124 -12.98 -0.27 -2.32
CA ASN A 124 -12.82 1.19 -2.39
C ASN A 124 -11.38 1.60 -2.74
N ILE A 125 -10.72 0.80 -3.55
CA ILE A 125 -9.39 1.06 -4.05
C ILE A 125 -9.32 0.74 -5.54
N THR A 126 -8.74 1.63 -6.32
CA THR A 126 -8.62 1.50 -7.77
C THR A 126 -7.20 1.86 -8.20
N ALA A 127 -6.65 1.11 -9.13
CA ALA A 127 -5.38 1.43 -9.77
C ALA A 127 -5.64 2.12 -11.12
N VAL A 128 -4.94 3.22 -11.37
CA VAL A 128 -5.11 4.05 -12.56
C VAL A 128 -3.77 4.28 -13.24
N HIS A 129 -3.74 4.10 -14.56
CA HIS A 129 -2.58 4.42 -15.38
C HIS A 129 -2.59 5.91 -15.72
N GLY A 130 -1.55 6.62 -15.33
CA GLY A 130 -1.43 8.04 -15.60
C GLY A 130 -0.15 8.61 -15.03
N ARG A 131 0.15 9.86 -15.41
CA ARG A 131 1.34 10.58 -14.95
C ARG A 131 0.98 11.57 -13.87
N ALA A 132 1.91 11.74 -12.93
CA ALA A 132 1.77 12.69 -11.83
C ALA A 132 1.49 14.11 -12.31
N GLU A 133 2.17 14.56 -13.38
CA GLU A 133 1.97 15.89 -13.94
C GLU A 133 0.55 16.10 -14.47
N GLU A 134 -0.02 15.10 -15.11
CA GLU A 134 -1.39 15.14 -15.61
C GLU A 134 -2.39 15.21 -14.47
N ALA A 135 -2.18 14.42 -13.42
CA ALA A 135 -3.03 14.44 -12.23
C ALA A 135 -2.94 15.78 -11.50
N GLY A 136 -1.71 16.31 -11.31
CA GLY A 136 -1.48 17.60 -10.67
C GLY A 136 -2.05 18.78 -11.44
N GLY A 137 -2.07 18.69 -12.77
CA GLY A 137 -2.65 19.71 -13.66
C GLY A 137 -4.15 19.59 -13.82
N ASN A 138 -4.73 18.47 -13.48
CA ASN A 138 -6.16 18.22 -13.64
C ASN A 138 -6.92 18.67 -12.39
N LYS A 139 -7.72 19.72 -12.52
CA LYS A 139 -8.51 20.30 -11.43
C LYS A 139 -9.44 19.25 -10.80
N ALA A 140 -10.04 18.36 -11.59
CA ALA A 140 -10.93 17.32 -11.08
C ALA A 140 -10.20 16.37 -10.11
N TYR A 141 -8.95 16.01 -10.40
CA TYR A 141 -8.15 15.21 -9.48
C TYR A 141 -7.85 15.96 -8.18
N ARG A 142 -7.42 17.22 -8.27
CA ARG A 142 -7.07 18.02 -7.09
C ARG A 142 -8.24 18.25 -6.15
N GLU A 143 -9.46 18.34 -6.68
CA GLU A 143 -10.66 18.59 -5.89
C GLU A 143 -11.33 17.32 -5.35
N CYS A 144 -10.95 16.13 -5.87
CA CYS A 144 -11.58 14.86 -5.50
C CYS A 144 -10.93 14.18 -4.29
N TYR A 145 -9.77 14.64 -3.84
CA TYR A 145 -9.00 13.93 -2.81
C TYR A 145 -8.71 14.82 -1.60
N ASP A 146 -8.89 14.23 -0.42
CA ASP A 146 -8.55 14.90 0.85
C ASP A 146 -7.04 14.91 1.09
N ILE A 147 -6.34 13.86 0.64
CA ILE A 147 -4.91 13.68 0.88
C ILE A 147 -4.24 13.16 -0.39
N VAL A 148 -3.03 13.68 -0.64
CA VAL A 148 -2.14 13.20 -1.69
C VAL A 148 -0.91 12.58 -1.04
N LEU A 149 -0.62 11.32 -1.35
CA LEU A 149 0.60 10.62 -0.94
C LEU A 149 1.51 10.44 -2.15
N SER A 150 2.80 10.34 -1.90
CA SER A 150 3.77 10.07 -2.97
C SER A 150 5.04 9.40 -2.44
#